data_22ba5667827ee5f6462445722166f90a
#
_entry.id   22ba5667827ee5f6462445722166f90a
#
_cell.length_a   1.000
_cell.length_b   1.000
_cell.length_c   1.000
_cell.angle_alpha   90.00
_cell.angle_beta   90.00
_cell.angle_gamma   90.00
#
_symmetry.space_group_name_H-M   'P 1'
#
loop_
_entity.id
_entity.type
_entity.pdbx_description
1 polymer ?
#
loop_
_entity_poly.entity_id
_entity_poly.type
_entity_poly.pdbx_seq_one_letter_code
_entity_poly.pdbx_strand_id
1 'polypeptide(L)'
;MKRVVFLTALFTWLCAPSALAHSLHVFAQYDGRTVSGKAYYSDMTPAAETYMEILQAGQDSPLLEGKTDRDGQFAYPINTTTEGAIKVVIEGEEGHRASIVANRVSAQTTNNSDNALMLVREDISKLKDKIYLHDIIGGIGYIVGIFGLWALIRASKM
;
A
#
# COMPACT_ATOMS: atom_id res chain seq x y z
N MET A 1 26.68 25.81 -28.21
CA MET A 1 27.12 25.06 -27.03
C MET A 1 26.10 25.09 -25.90
N LYS A 2 25.57 26.23 -25.43
CA LYS A 2 24.60 26.29 -24.32
C LYS A 2 23.30 25.49 -24.56
N ARG A 3 22.77 25.47 -25.79
CA ARG A 3 21.56 24.70 -26.17
C ARG A 3 21.78 23.18 -26.14
N VAL A 4 22.97 22.72 -26.51
CA VAL A 4 23.31 21.28 -26.48
C VAL A 4 23.46 20.81 -25.04
N VAL A 5 24.11 21.59 -24.17
CA VAL A 5 24.24 21.28 -22.74
C VAL A 5 22.88 21.22 -22.05
N PHE A 6 21.95 22.13 -22.40
CA PHE A 6 20.62 22.14 -21.85
C PHE A 6 19.80 20.91 -22.29
N LEU A 7 19.90 20.51 -23.56
CA LEU A 7 19.23 19.32 -24.09
C LEU A 7 19.78 18.02 -23.49
N THR A 8 21.11 17.92 -23.32
CA THR A 8 21.70 16.74 -22.66
C THR A 8 21.33 16.66 -21.18
N ALA A 9 21.31 17.76 -20.45
CA ALA A 9 20.88 17.80 -19.05
C ALA A 9 19.40 17.41 -18.91
N LEU A 10 18.53 17.88 -19.80
CA LEU A 10 17.11 17.53 -19.82
C LEU A 10 16.91 16.04 -20.14
N PHE A 11 17.68 15.49 -21.08
CA PHE A 11 17.61 14.07 -21.43
C PHE A 11 18.09 13.16 -20.31
N THR A 12 19.17 13.56 -19.59
CA THR A 12 19.68 12.80 -18.45
C THR A 12 18.67 12.80 -17.30
N TRP A 13 17.90 13.87 -17.09
CA TRP A 13 16.89 13.97 -16.07
C TRP A 13 15.64 13.11 -16.39
N LEU A 14 15.29 12.96 -17.67
CA LEU A 14 14.19 12.08 -18.10
C LEU A 14 14.55 10.58 -18.03
N CYS A 15 15.83 10.23 -18.07
CA CYS A 15 16.31 8.86 -18.00
C CYS A 15 16.63 8.37 -16.58
N ALA A 16 16.27 9.15 -15.54
CA ALA A 16 16.43 8.69 -14.17
C ALA A 16 15.60 7.41 -13.96
N PRO A 17 16.22 6.27 -13.60
CA PRO A 17 15.47 5.05 -13.34
C PRO A 17 14.52 5.30 -12.17
N SER A 18 13.25 4.93 -12.34
CA SER A 18 12.30 4.89 -11.24
C SER A 18 12.84 3.91 -10.21
N ALA A 19 13.22 4.39 -9.05
CA ALA A 19 13.51 3.52 -7.93
C ALA A 19 12.20 2.79 -7.59
N LEU A 20 12.10 1.51 -7.96
CA LEU A 20 11.00 0.65 -7.56
C LEU A 20 11.15 0.38 -6.06
N ALA A 21 10.59 1.25 -5.25
CA ALA A 21 10.47 1.01 -3.83
C ALA A 21 9.37 -0.06 -3.64
N HIS A 22 9.77 -1.26 -3.22
CA HIS A 22 8.85 -2.32 -2.83
C HIS A 22 8.15 -1.89 -1.53
N SER A 23 6.91 -1.41 -1.64
CA SER A 23 6.13 -1.06 -0.44
C SER A 23 5.68 -2.33 0.27
N LEU A 24 5.82 -2.34 1.59
CA LEU A 24 5.29 -3.40 2.45
C LEU A 24 3.82 -3.09 2.77
N HIS A 25 2.96 -4.07 2.61
CA HIS A 25 1.53 -4.00 2.91
C HIS A 25 1.17 -5.03 3.98
N VAL A 26 0.24 -4.69 4.85
CA VAL A 26 -0.29 -5.59 5.86
C VAL A 26 -1.81 -5.49 5.88
N PHE A 27 -2.45 -6.65 5.95
CA PHE A 27 -3.87 -6.79 6.25
C PHE A 27 -4.00 -7.57 7.54
N ALA A 28 -4.88 -7.12 8.45
CA ALA A 28 -5.13 -7.80 9.71
C ALA A 28 -6.60 -7.70 10.12
N GLN A 29 -7.08 -8.72 10.79
CA GLN A 29 -8.39 -8.78 11.42
C GLN A 29 -8.25 -9.29 12.87
N TYR A 30 -9.18 -8.88 13.73
CA TYR A 30 -9.21 -9.26 15.12
C TYR A 30 -10.63 -9.75 15.50
N ASP A 31 -10.75 -11.01 15.92
CA ASP A 31 -12.04 -11.63 16.29
C ASP A 31 -12.39 -11.48 17.77
N GLY A 32 -11.55 -10.80 18.54
CA GLY A 32 -11.68 -10.64 20.00
C GLY A 32 -10.84 -11.64 20.80
N ARG A 33 -10.18 -12.60 20.12
CA ARG A 33 -9.27 -13.59 20.73
C ARG A 33 -8.00 -13.77 19.94
N THR A 34 -8.09 -13.74 18.60
CA THR A 34 -6.98 -13.99 17.70
C THR A 34 -6.84 -12.81 16.74
N VAL A 35 -5.63 -12.33 16.58
CA VAL A 35 -5.26 -11.43 15.49
C VAL A 35 -4.69 -12.28 14.37
N SER A 36 -5.28 -12.19 13.21
CA SER A 36 -4.82 -12.92 12.02
C SER A 36 -4.73 -12.00 10.80
N GLY A 37 -3.86 -12.35 9.87
CA GLY A 37 -3.67 -11.52 8.70
C GLY A 37 -2.59 -12.01 7.75
N LYS A 38 -2.22 -11.12 6.83
CA LYS A 38 -1.19 -11.37 5.82
C LYS A 38 -0.40 -10.10 5.54
N ALA A 39 0.91 -10.26 5.33
CA ALA A 39 1.81 -9.22 4.86
C ALA A 39 2.43 -9.60 3.51
N TYR A 40 2.59 -8.62 2.64
CA TYR A 40 3.14 -8.81 1.30
C TYR A 40 3.74 -7.52 0.76
N TYR A 41 4.63 -7.63 -0.18
CA TYR A 41 5.21 -6.49 -0.89
C TYR A 41 4.33 -6.06 -2.08
N SER A 42 4.57 -4.88 -2.63
CA SER A 42 3.78 -4.32 -3.75
C SER A 42 3.78 -5.19 -5.02
N ASP A 43 4.77 -6.06 -5.17
CA ASP A 43 4.86 -7.07 -6.24
C ASP A 43 4.12 -8.38 -5.91
N MET A 44 3.34 -8.40 -4.80
CA MET A 44 2.62 -9.54 -4.27
C MET A 44 3.50 -10.66 -3.67
N THR A 45 4.81 -10.44 -3.57
CA THR A 45 5.70 -11.38 -2.86
C THR A 45 5.33 -11.41 -1.37
N PRO A 46 5.18 -12.59 -0.74
CA PRO A 46 4.92 -12.69 0.69
C PRO A 46 6.04 -12.08 1.51
N ALA A 47 5.71 -11.31 2.54
CA ALA A 47 6.67 -10.87 3.56
C ALA A 47 6.92 -12.03 4.53
N ALA A 48 7.73 -13.01 4.09
CA ALA A 48 8.01 -14.24 4.80
C ALA A 48 8.94 -14.03 5.99
N GLU A 49 8.67 -14.72 7.10
CA GLU A 49 9.49 -14.72 8.32
C GLU A 49 9.82 -13.30 8.85
N THR A 50 8.98 -12.34 8.52
CA THR A 50 9.15 -10.91 8.80
C THR A 50 8.68 -10.61 10.22
N TYR A 51 9.49 -9.81 10.97
CA TYR A 51 9.18 -9.41 12.33
C TYR A 51 7.89 -8.58 12.40
N MET A 52 7.12 -8.81 13.47
CA MET A 52 5.88 -8.10 13.71
C MET A 52 5.63 -7.85 15.19
N GLU A 53 4.95 -6.76 15.47
CA GLU A 53 4.47 -6.37 16.79
C GLU A 53 2.95 -6.24 16.76
N ILE A 54 2.32 -6.71 17.82
CA ILE A 54 0.89 -6.55 18.05
C ILE A 54 0.74 -5.66 19.28
N LEU A 55 0.11 -4.51 19.11
CA LEU A 55 -0.07 -3.51 20.16
C LEU A 55 -1.56 -3.24 20.37
N GLN A 56 -1.93 -2.76 21.55
CA GLN A 56 -3.22 -2.11 21.71
C GLN A 56 -3.19 -0.75 21.03
N ALA A 57 -4.22 -0.40 20.28
CA ALA A 57 -4.27 0.90 19.59
C ALA A 57 -4.16 2.05 20.61
N GLY A 58 -3.19 2.94 20.38
CA GLY A 58 -2.88 4.05 21.28
C GLY A 58 -1.87 3.74 22.38
N GLN A 59 -1.30 2.54 22.43
CA GLN A 59 -0.20 2.18 23.31
C GLN A 59 1.07 1.90 22.51
N ASP A 60 2.23 2.21 23.11
CA ASP A 60 3.54 2.00 22.47
C ASP A 60 4.21 0.69 22.92
N SER A 61 3.67 0.03 23.94
CA SER A 61 4.20 -1.26 24.39
C SER A 61 3.52 -2.42 23.66
N PRO A 62 4.30 -3.32 23.03
CA PRO A 62 3.74 -4.47 22.36
C PRO A 62 3.07 -5.43 23.36
N LEU A 63 1.89 -5.94 23.00
CA LEU A 63 1.21 -7.03 23.70
C LEU A 63 1.86 -8.37 23.38
N LEU A 64 2.37 -8.49 22.14
CA LEU A 64 3.00 -9.68 21.62
C LEU A 64 3.92 -9.30 20.46
N GLU A 65 5.04 -10.00 20.40
CA GLU A 65 5.97 -9.96 19.25
C GLU A 65 5.99 -11.32 18.56
N GLY A 66 6.18 -11.33 17.27
CA GLY A 66 6.18 -12.56 16.49
C GLY A 66 6.75 -12.37 15.09
N LYS A 67 6.49 -13.34 14.22
CA LYS A 67 6.88 -13.29 12.82
C LYS A 67 5.77 -13.84 11.95
N THR A 68 5.74 -13.39 10.71
CA THR A 68 4.93 -14.03 9.66
C THR A 68 5.50 -15.40 9.32
N ASP A 69 4.69 -16.26 8.76
CA ASP A 69 5.13 -17.53 8.21
C ASP A 69 5.74 -17.38 6.79
N ARG A 70 6.05 -18.50 6.13
CA ARG A 70 6.66 -18.50 4.79
C ARG A 70 5.75 -17.95 3.71
N ASP A 71 4.44 -17.95 3.92
CA ASP A 71 3.42 -17.39 3.03
C ASP A 71 3.04 -15.95 3.40
N GLY A 72 3.78 -15.35 4.36
CA GLY A 72 3.52 -14.01 4.86
C GLY A 72 2.28 -13.93 5.74
N GLN A 73 1.72 -15.05 6.19
CA GLN A 73 0.54 -15.10 7.04
C GLN A 73 0.92 -15.10 8.53
N PHE A 74 -0.02 -14.71 9.37
CA PHE A 74 0.11 -14.78 10.82
C PHE A 74 -1.24 -15.02 11.50
N ALA A 75 -1.20 -15.71 12.64
CA ALA A 75 -2.35 -15.91 13.50
C ALA A 75 -1.85 -16.07 14.96
N TYR A 76 -2.10 -15.06 15.79
CA TYR A 76 -1.63 -15.01 17.17
C TYR A 76 -2.80 -14.83 18.14
N PRO A 77 -2.93 -15.71 19.15
CA PRO A 77 -3.92 -15.54 20.20
C PRO A 77 -3.53 -14.37 21.12
N ILE A 78 -4.48 -13.51 21.43
CA ILE A 78 -4.33 -12.40 22.33
C ILE A 78 -5.05 -12.75 23.64
N ASN A 79 -4.30 -13.01 24.70
CA ASN A 79 -4.83 -13.43 26.00
C ASN A 79 -5.33 -12.28 26.88
N THR A 80 -5.46 -11.09 26.33
CA THR A 80 -5.95 -9.91 27.03
C THR A 80 -7.40 -9.65 26.67
N THR A 81 -8.24 -9.35 27.66
CA THR A 81 -9.60 -8.82 27.46
C THR A 81 -9.53 -7.38 26.93
N THR A 82 -8.89 -7.20 25.80
CA THR A 82 -8.73 -5.90 25.19
C THR A 82 -10.01 -5.56 24.44
N GLU A 83 -10.84 -4.70 25.02
CA GLU A 83 -12.07 -4.20 24.36
C GLU A 83 -11.78 -3.22 23.23
N GLY A 84 -10.50 -2.86 23.01
CA GLY A 84 -10.06 -1.90 22.01
C GLY A 84 -9.62 -2.50 20.67
N ALA A 85 -9.34 -1.62 19.74
CA ALA A 85 -8.73 -1.98 18.47
C ALA A 85 -7.27 -2.44 18.68
N ILE A 86 -6.81 -3.35 17.85
CA ILE A 86 -5.45 -3.88 17.85
C ILE A 86 -4.68 -3.25 16.67
N LYS A 87 -3.49 -2.75 16.96
CA LYS A 87 -2.55 -2.27 15.96
C LYS A 87 -1.54 -3.37 15.66
N VAL A 88 -1.41 -3.72 14.40
CA VAL A 88 -0.36 -4.63 13.92
C VAL A 88 0.68 -3.80 13.17
N VAL A 89 1.93 -4.01 13.51
CA VAL A 89 3.09 -3.37 12.87
C VAL A 89 3.98 -4.47 12.34
N ILE A 90 4.44 -4.35 11.11
CA ILE A 90 5.37 -5.29 10.48
C ILE A 90 6.59 -4.50 10.02
N GLU A 91 7.77 -5.02 10.33
CA GLU A 91 9.05 -4.45 9.96
C GLU A 91 9.78 -5.42 9.03
N GLY A 92 9.79 -5.06 7.75
CA GLY A 92 10.50 -5.78 6.71
C GLY A 92 11.97 -5.40 6.62
N GLU A 93 12.65 -6.02 5.68
CA GLU A 93 14.03 -5.69 5.35
C GLU A 93 14.16 -4.24 4.86
N GLU A 94 15.37 -3.70 4.92
CA GLU A 94 15.72 -2.33 4.46
C GLU A 94 14.93 -1.20 5.16
N GLY A 95 14.35 -1.46 6.34
CA GLY A 95 13.59 -0.46 7.10
C GLY A 95 12.17 -0.23 6.60
N HIS A 96 11.66 -1.09 5.73
CA HIS A 96 10.26 -1.05 5.33
C HIS A 96 9.35 -1.35 6.52
N ARG A 97 8.41 -0.46 6.81
CA ARG A 97 7.47 -0.60 7.91
C ARG A 97 6.05 -0.39 7.42
N ALA A 98 5.16 -1.31 7.78
CA ALA A 98 3.72 -1.21 7.53
C ALA A 98 2.95 -1.37 8.83
N SER A 99 1.84 -0.68 8.96
CA SER A 99 0.95 -0.84 10.12
C SER A 99 -0.51 -0.73 9.73
N ILE A 100 -1.35 -1.48 10.45
CA ILE A 100 -2.81 -1.43 10.31
C ILE A 100 -3.47 -1.51 11.68
N VAL A 101 -4.62 -0.88 11.81
CA VAL A 101 -5.49 -1.03 12.98
C VAL A 101 -6.62 -1.98 12.64
N ALA A 102 -6.63 -3.14 13.28
CA ALA A 102 -7.70 -4.12 13.19
C ALA A 102 -8.74 -3.84 14.27
N ASN A 103 -9.92 -3.42 13.85
CA ASN A 103 -11.06 -3.30 14.74
C ASN A 103 -11.59 -4.70 15.08
N ARG A 104 -12.16 -4.84 16.30
CA ARG A 104 -12.79 -6.09 16.67
C ARG A 104 -14.00 -6.38 15.79
N VAL A 105 -13.89 -7.43 14.98
CA VAL A 105 -15.03 -7.96 14.25
C VAL A 105 -15.77 -8.90 15.20
N SER A 106 -16.85 -8.42 15.79
CA SER A 106 -17.76 -9.31 16.54
C SER A 106 -18.36 -10.28 15.54
N ALA A 107 -18.08 -11.57 15.69
CA ALA A 107 -18.77 -12.62 14.95
C ALA A 107 -20.22 -12.70 15.45
N GLN A 108 -21.02 -11.70 15.12
CA GLN A 108 -22.47 -11.79 15.22
C GLN A 108 -22.99 -12.48 13.96
N THR A 109 -23.17 -13.79 14.14
CA THR A 109 -24.21 -14.63 13.54
C THR A 109 -24.73 -14.21 12.15
N THR A 110 -24.28 -14.96 11.14
CA THR A 110 -25.02 -15.45 9.93
C THR A 110 -25.76 -14.49 8.99
N ASN A 111 -25.99 -13.22 9.31
CA ASN A 111 -26.67 -12.30 8.38
C ASN A 111 -25.83 -11.09 7.95
N ASN A 112 -24.60 -10.95 8.46
CA ASN A 112 -23.72 -9.81 8.17
C ASN A 112 -22.58 -10.12 7.18
N SER A 113 -22.38 -11.38 6.81
CA SER A 113 -21.34 -11.73 5.83
C SER A 113 -21.61 -11.10 4.46
N ASP A 114 -22.87 -11.05 4.05
CA ASP A 114 -23.26 -10.43 2.79
C ASP A 114 -23.10 -8.90 2.82
N ASN A 115 -23.40 -8.27 3.97
CA ASN A 115 -23.18 -6.84 4.16
C ASN A 115 -21.68 -6.49 4.25
N ALA A 116 -20.89 -7.31 4.92
CA ALA A 116 -19.43 -7.12 4.98
C ALA A 116 -18.80 -7.31 3.59
N LEU A 117 -19.23 -8.29 2.83
CA LEU A 117 -18.82 -8.51 1.44
C LEU A 117 -19.26 -7.38 0.51
N MET A 118 -20.44 -6.80 0.73
CA MET A 118 -20.90 -5.62 0.00
C MET A 118 -20.04 -4.40 0.29
N LEU A 119 -19.68 -4.13 1.54
CA LEU A 119 -18.80 -3.02 1.93
C LEU A 119 -17.41 -3.17 1.32
N VAL A 120 -16.84 -4.38 1.36
CA VAL A 120 -15.54 -4.64 0.72
C VAL A 120 -15.63 -4.46 -0.80
N ARG A 121 -16.71 -4.89 -1.44
CA ARG A 121 -16.95 -4.67 -2.87
C ARG A 121 -17.09 -3.19 -3.20
N GLU A 122 -17.78 -2.42 -2.36
CA GLU A 122 -17.94 -0.97 -2.53
C GLU A 122 -16.61 -0.25 -2.41
N ASP A 123 -15.77 -0.61 -1.43
CA ASP A 123 -14.44 -0.02 -1.25
C ASP A 123 -13.50 -0.36 -2.41
N ILE A 124 -13.54 -1.59 -2.91
CA ILE A 124 -12.77 -2.00 -4.10
C ILE A 124 -13.25 -1.25 -5.34
N SER A 125 -14.56 -1.04 -5.49
CA SER A 125 -15.11 -0.27 -6.60
C SER A 125 -14.66 1.19 -6.56
N LYS A 126 -14.71 1.84 -5.40
CA LYS A 126 -14.23 3.22 -5.20
C LYS A 126 -12.73 3.37 -5.47
N LEU A 127 -11.92 2.39 -5.09
CA LEU A 127 -10.49 2.36 -5.40
C LEU A 127 -10.23 2.22 -6.90
N LYS A 128 -11.01 1.40 -7.58
CA LYS A 128 -10.91 1.19 -9.02
C LYS A 128 -11.22 2.47 -9.81
N ASP A 129 -12.28 3.17 -9.42
CA ASP A 129 -12.67 4.44 -10.05
C ASP A 129 -11.63 5.54 -9.83
N LYS A 130 -10.97 5.56 -8.67
CA LYS A 130 -9.92 6.53 -8.35
C LYS A 130 -8.65 6.31 -9.16
N ILE A 131 -8.29 5.07 -9.45
CA ILE A 131 -7.14 4.71 -10.30
C ILE A 131 -7.42 5.13 -11.74
N TYR A 132 -8.60 4.84 -12.26
CA TYR A 132 -8.99 5.22 -13.63
C TYR A 132 -8.93 6.73 -13.90
N LEU A 133 -9.33 7.55 -12.96
CA LEU A 133 -9.28 9.00 -13.11
C LEU A 133 -7.84 9.53 -13.23
N HIS A 134 -6.92 8.98 -12.44
CA HIS A 134 -5.50 9.33 -12.51
C HIS A 134 -4.87 8.94 -13.85
N ASP A 135 -5.20 7.77 -14.37
CA ASP A 135 -4.67 7.26 -15.63
C ASP A 135 -5.18 8.10 -16.82
N ILE A 136 -6.46 8.51 -16.79
CA ILE A 136 -7.05 9.37 -17.81
C ILE A 136 -6.37 10.76 -17.82
N ILE A 137 -6.22 11.38 -16.65
CA ILE A 137 -5.58 12.71 -16.54
C ILE A 137 -4.11 12.62 -16.95
N GLY A 138 -3.40 11.56 -16.54
CA GLY A 138 -2.03 11.29 -16.97
C GLY A 138 -1.90 11.11 -18.46
N GLY A 139 -2.80 10.34 -19.08
CA GLY A 139 -2.84 10.13 -20.53
C GLY A 139 -3.07 11.42 -21.32
N ILE A 140 -4.02 12.26 -20.90
CA ILE A 140 -4.28 13.57 -21.52
C ILE A 140 -3.07 14.48 -21.38
N GLY A 141 -2.45 14.54 -20.19
CA GLY A 141 -1.24 15.34 -19.95
C GLY A 141 -0.08 14.93 -20.86
N TYR A 142 0.08 13.63 -21.09
CA TYR A 142 1.11 13.10 -21.98
C TYR A 142 0.88 13.53 -23.44
N ILE A 143 -0.35 13.44 -23.94
CA ILE A 143 -0.73 13.87 -25.30
C ILE A 143 -0.47 15.37 -25.47
N VAL A 144 -0.94 16.20 -24.55
CA VAL A 144 -0.74 17.67 -24.59
C VAL A 144 0.75 18.01 -24.55
N GLY A 145 1.54 17.29 -23.74
CA GLY A 145 3.00 17.46 -23.65
C GLY A 145 3.72 17.19 -24.98
N ILE A 146 3.38 16.09 -25.66
CA ILE A 146 3.96 15.74 -26.96
C ILE A 146 3.59 16.78 -28.03
N PHE A 147 2.33 17.18 -28.10
CA PHE A 147 1.88 18.21 -29.05
C PHE A 147 2.51 19.57 -28.78
N GLY A 148 2.66 19.95 -27.51
CA GLY A 148 3.33 21.19 -27.09
C GLY A 148 4.81 21.19 -27.52
N LEU A 149 5.51 20.09 -27.31
CA LEU A 149 6.91 19.94 -27.73
C LEU A 149 7.06 20.02 -29.25
N TRP A 150 6.19 19.35 -29.99
CA TRP A 150 6.16 19.41 -31.44
C TRP A 150 5.90 20.83 -31.99
N ALA A 151 4.94 21.55 -31.38
CA ALA A 151 4.63 22.93 -31.76
C ALA A 151 5.82 23.88 -31.49
N LEU A 152 6.54 23.72 -30.39
CA LEU A 152 7.74 24.50 -30.06
C LEU A 152 8.86 24.25 -31.07
N ILE A 153 9.09 23.00 -31.45
CA ILE A 153 10.10 22.66 -32.49
C ILE A 153 9.74 23.27 -33.85
N ARG A 154 8.46 23.27 -34.19
CA ARG A 154 8.00 23.84 -35.43
C ARG A 154 8.12 25.37 -35.44
N ALA A 155 7.75 26.05 -34.36
CA ALA A 155 7.86 27.50 -34.24
C ALA A 155 9.32 27.97 -34.23
N SER A 156 10.27 27.17 -33.74
CA SER A 156 11.69 27.53 -33.73
C SER A 156 12.35 27.42 -35.13
N LYS A 157 11.67 26.87 -36.12
CA LYS A 157 12.16 26.70 -37.51
C LYS A 157 11.58 27.73 -38.47
N MET A 158 10.65 28.60 -38.05
CA MET A 158 10.18 29.79 -38.76
C MET A 158 10.99 31.01 -38.34
#